data_6099c3b12b79ec1422c3050967ad43ac
#
_entry.id   6099c3b12b79ec1422c3050967ad43ac
#
_cell.length_a   1.000
_cell.length_b   1.000
_cell.length_c   1.000
_cell.angle_alpha   90.00
_cell.angle_beta   90.00
_cell.angle_gamma   90.00
#
_symmetry.space_group_name_H-M   'P 1'
#
loop_
_entity.id
_entity.type
_entity.pdbx_description
1 polymer ?
#
loop_
_entity_poly.entity_id
_entity_poly.type
_entity_poly.pdbx_seq_one_letter_code
_entity_poly.pdbx_strand_id
1 'polypeptide(L)'
;MNEIDIRLNQLSYSSLLTLHACPRKFQLDRLQAPREEGDDLSSSVTFAFGHAVGQGIQSAMESKTESQVLMDMFLIWEANLLAENEKQKKSFWSAVIAVQKFMAMRTQGYLEDWELVYIDGKPACELSFLIHMPDGFKLRGFVDAVLRNKLTNEIMVLELKTTSSYAVNSATYKNSAQAIGYSVVLDHLFPELSSYEVLYLIYKTKDKEYEQLQFTKSYFQRALWIRELLLDIEVIKMYEEAGIYPMRGESCYNYFRECEYIYTCMLSTDKLTDSITEEQAQKILQGHDTYQIHITLNDLIVSQLSKGH
;
A
#
# COMPACT_ATOMS: atom_id res chain seq x y z
N MET A 1 8.73 -31.31 6.73
CA MET A 1 8.44 -29.89 6.93
C MET A 1 6.96 -29.78 7.20
N ASN A 2 6.56 -29.15 8.30
CA ASN A 2 5.16 -28.82 8.50
C ASN A 2 4.76 -27.84 7.40
N GLU A 3 3.57 -27.99 6.87
CA GLU A 3 3.03 -27.07 5.88
C GLU A 3 2.83 -25.70 6.56
N ILE A 4 3.32 -24.63 5.94
CA ILE A 4 3.17 -23.27 6.49
C ILE A 4 1.69 -22.91 6.46
N ASP A 5 1.17 -22.33 7.55
CA ASP A 5 -0.21 -21.83 7.56
C ASP A 5 -0.41 -20.85 6.40
N ILE A 6 -1.41 -21.13 5.58
CA ILE A 6 -1.69 -20.38 4.35
C ILE A 6 -1.92 -18.88 4.59
N ARG A 7 -2.26 -18.47 5.81
CA ARG A 7 -2.42 -17.07 6.21
C ARG A 7 -1.07 -16.34 6.30
N LEU A 8 -0.02 -17.06 6.68
CA LEU A 8 1.34 -16.52 6.85
C LEU A 8 2.05 -16.33 5.51
N ASN A 9 1.63 -17.03 4.47
CA ASN A 9 2.22 -16.87 3.13
C ASN A 9 1.55 -15.79 2.27
N GLN A 10 0.48 -15.13 2.78
CA GLN A 10 -0.19 -14.02 2.11
C GLN A 10 0.44 -12.69 2.54
N LEU A 11 1.28 -12.11 1.71
CA LEU A 11 2.08 -10.93 2.02
C LEU A 11 1.54 -9.66 1.36
N SER A 12 1.78 -8.55 2.01
CA SER A 12 1.62 -7.21 1.46
C SER A 12 2.77 -6.33 1.97
N TYR A 13 2.94 -5.15 1.37
CA TYR A 13 3.94 -4.20 1.87
C TYR A 13 3.78 -3.90 3.36
N SER A 14 2.55 -3.62 3.81
CA SER A 14 2.26 -3.35 5.22
C SER A 14 2.56 -4.55 6.13
N SER A 15 2.29 -5.78 5.68
CA SER A 15 2.62 -6.96 6.46
C SER A 15 4.11 -7.21 6.57
N LEU A 16 4.89 -6.90 5.53
CA LEU A 16 6.36 -6.95 5.59
C LEU A 16 6.93 -5.90 6.55
N LEU A 17 6.38 -4.69 6.55
CA LEU A 17 6.75 -3.69 7.57
C LEU A 17 6.47 -4.17 8.98
N THR A 18 5.33 -4.86 9.19
CA THR A 18 5.01 -5.45 10.49
C THR A 18 5.98 -6.58 10.85
N LEU A 19 6.34 -7.44 9.89
CA LEU A 19 7.36 -8.50 10.08
C LEU A 19 8.70 -7.91 10.55
N HIS A 20 9.17 -6.88 9.88
CA HIS A 20 10.44 -6.23 10.21
C HIS A 20 10.38 -5.53 11.58
N ALA A 21 9.26 -4.88 11.90
CA ALA A 21 9.09 -4.21 13.19
C ALA A 21 8.95 -5.21 14.36
N CYS A 22 8.11 -6.22 14.22
CA CYS A 22 7.87 -7.26 15.22
C CYS A 22 7.32 -8.54 14.57
N PRO A 23 8.14 -9.59 14.39
CA PRO A 23 7.70 -10.85 13.81
C PRO A 23 6.49 -11.46 14.53
N ARG A 24 6.44 -11.39 15.87
CA ARG A 24 5.29 -11.88 16.62
C ARG A 24 3.99 -11.15 16.30
N LYS A 25 4.05 -9.82 16.15
CA LYS A 25 2.90 -9.03 15.71
C LYS A 25 2.45 -9.44 14.30
N PHE A 26 3.39 -9.62 13.38
CA PHE A 26 3.08 -10.15 12.04
C PHE A 26 2.32 -11.47 12.11
N GLN A 27 2.80 -12.44 12.90
CA GLN A 27 2.14 -13.72 13.08
C GLN A 27 0.70 -13.54 13.60
N LEU A 28 0.53 -12.78 14.68
CA LEU A 28 -0.78 -12.55 15.30
C LEU A 28 -1.76 -11.85 14.34
N ASP A 29 -1.29 -10.87 13.57
CA ASP A 29 -2.06 -10.21 12.53
C ASP A 29 -2.55 -11.19 11.46
N ARG A 30 -1.64 -12.03 10.97
CA ARG A 30 -1.98 -13.01 9.93
C ARG A 30 -2.93 -14.09 10.43
N LEU A 31 -2.73 -14.58 11.65
CA LEU A 31 -3.60 -15.57 12.28
C LEU A 31 -4.92 -14.98 12.79
N GLN A 32 -5.13 -13.67 12.65
CA GLN A 32 -6.32 -12.97 13.15
C GLN A 32 -6.56 -13.19 14.65
N ALA A 33 -5.47 -13.15 15.42
CA ALA A 33 -5.54 -13.29 16.87
C ALA A 33 -6.47 -12.22 17.49
N PRO A 34 -7.11 -12.52 18.63
CA PRO A 34 -7.91 -11.53 19.35
C PRO A 34 -7.06 -10.30 19.68
N ARG A 35 -7.61 -9.13 19.37
CA ARG A 35 -7.02 -7.80 19.68
C ARG A 35 -7.69 -7.21 20.88
N GLU A 36 -6.99 -6.39 21.63
CA GLU A 36 -7.68 -5.50 22.56
C GLU A 36 -8.53 -4.49 21.78
N GLU A 37 -9.73 -4.28 22.25
CA GLU A 37 -10.59 -3.17 21.80
C GLU A 37 -9.96 -1.86 22.29
N GLY A 38 -9.00 -1.36 21.53
CA GLY A 38 -8.53 0.02 21.65
C GLY A 38 -9.47 0.94 20.91
N ASP A 39 -9.30 2.25 21.14
CA ASP A 39 -10.07 3.32 20.51
C ASP A 39 -9.87 3.28 18.97
N ASP A 40 -10.59 2.39 18.31
CA ASP A 40 -10.45 2.05 16.89
C ASP A 40 -10.91 3.21 15.98
N LEU A 41 -11.70 4.14 16.58
CA LEU A 41 -12.29 5.27 15.87
C LEU A 41 -11.23 6.17 15.21
N SER A 42 -10.12 6.46 15.88
CA SER A 42 -9.11 7.38 15.33
C SER A 42 -8.25 6.74 14.24
N SER A 43 -8.06 5.42 14.24
CA SER A 43 -7.44 4.68 13.13
C SER A 43 -8.41 4.59 11.96
N SER A 44 -9.67 4.24 12.21
CA SER A 44 -10.74 4.20 11.22
C SER A 44 -10.91 5.54 10.50
N VAL A 45 -10.93 6.66 11.24
CA VAL A 45 -10.98 8.02 10.66
C VAL A 45 -9.75 8.32 9.79
N THR A 46 -8.56 7.90 10.21
CA THR A 46 -7.35 8.12 9.44
C THR A 46 -7.38 7.37 8.12
N PHE A 47 -7.85 6.12 8.12
CA PHE A 47 -8.03 5.32 6.91
C PHE A 47 -9.14 5.90 6.02
N ALA A 48 -10.31 6.18 6.57
CA ALA A 48 -11.42 6.77 5.83
C ALA A 48 -11.02 8.09 5.14
N PHE A 49 -10.26 8.94 5.83
CA PHE A 49 -9.73 10.18 5.26
C PHE A 49 -8.78 9.91 4.10
N GLY A 50 -7.83 8.99 4.26
CA GLY A 50 -6.88 8.61 3.21
C GLY A 50 -7.60 8.05 1.98
N HIS A 51 -8.53 7.14 2.18
CA HIS A 51 -9.34 6.54 1.11
C HIS A 51 -10.19 7.58 0.37
N ALA A 52 -10.88 8.47 1.11
CA ALA A 52 -11.69 9.52 0.47
C ALA A 52 -10.86 10.48 -0.37
N VAL A 53 -9.68 10.90 0.13
CA VAL A 53 -8.75 11.75 -0.65
C VAL A 53 -8.23 10.99 -1.87
N GLY A 54 -7.81 9.73 -1.71
CA GLY A 54 -7.36 8.87 -2.81
C GLY A 54 -8.42 8.74 -3.90
N GLN A 55 -9.63 8.33 -3.52
CA GLN A 55 -10.76 8.19 -4.45
C GLN A 55 -11.08 9.51 -5.18
N GLY A 56 -11.10 10.62 -4.45
CA GLY A 56 -11.38 11.93 -5.06
C GLY A 56 -10.33 12.34 -6.09
N ILE A 57 -9.04 12.13 -5.79
CA ILE A 57 -7.94 12.40 -6.72
C ILE A 57 -8.03 11.49 -7.94
N GLN A 58 -8.27 10.19 -7.73
CA GLN A 58 -8.48 9.23 -8.82
C GLN A 58 -9.62 9.70 -9.74
N SER A 59 -10.79 9.99 -9.20
CA SER A 59 -11.94 10.45 -9.97
C SER A 59 -11.66 11.75 -10.73
N ALA A 60 -10.88 12.67 -10.13
CA ALA A 60 -10.44 13.89 -10.79
C ALA A 60 -9.44 13.62 -11.93
N MET A 61 -8.55 12.64 -11.79
CA MET A 61 -7.63 12.20 -12.85
C MET A 61 -8.37 11.51 -13.99
N GLU A 62 -9.49 10.84 -13.71
CA GLU A 62 -10.40 10.27 -14.72
C GLU A 62 -11.24 11.36 -15.43
N SER A 63 -11.01 12.63 -15.16
CA SER A 63 -11.73 13.78 -15.74
C SER A 63 -13.24 13.78 -15.43
N LYS A 64 -13.63 13.21 -14.30
CA LYS A 64 -15.03 13.29 -13.83
C LYS A 64 -15.38 14.72 -13.39
N THR A 65 -16.65 15.04 -13.45
CA THR A 65 -17.17 16.34 -12.96
C THR A 65 -17.00 16.44 -11.44
N GLU A 66 -16.91 17.67 -10.90
CA GLU A 66 -16.78 17.88 -9.46
C GLU A 66 -17.90 17.16 -8.66
N SER A 67 -19.14 17.19 -9.14
CA SER A 67 -20.25 16.48 -8.50
C SER A 67 -20.04 14.96 -8.46
N GLN A 68 -19.50 14.37 -9.52
CA GLN A 68 -19.17 12.95 -9.56
C GLN A 68 -18.01 12.61 -8.61
N VAL A 69 -16.98 13.45 -8.58
CA VAL A 69 -15.85 13.30 -7.65
C VAL A 69 -16.33 13.31 -6.20
N LEU A 70 -17.17 14.28 -5.83
CA LEU A 70 -17.72 14.37 -4.48
C LEU A 70 -18.63 13.18 -4.14
N MET A 71 -19.41 12.69 -5.10
CA MET A 71 -20.25 11.49 -4.90
C MET A 71 -19.38 10.26 -4.68
N ASP A 72 -18.33 10.05 -5.48
CA ASP A 72 -17.41 8.92 -5.33
C ASP A 72 -16.72 8.94 -3.95
N MET A 73 -16.31 10.13 -3.50
CA MET A 73 -15.74 10.30 -2.16
C MET A 73 -16.74 9.96 -1.04
N PHE A 74 -18.00 10.38 -1.22
CA PHE A 74 -19.04 10.12 -0.24
C PHE A 74 -19.39 8.64 -0.14
N LEU A 75 -19.43 7.93 -1.25
CA LEU A 75 -19.74 6.50 -1.30
C LEU A 75 -18.70 5.62 -0.58
N ILE A 76 -17.45 6.08 -0.52
CA ILE A 76 -16.39 5.33 0.17
C ILE A 76 -16.17 5.79 1.62
N TRP A 77 -16.70 6.95 2.00
CA TRP A 77 -16.65 7.41 3.37
C TRP A 77 -17.61 6.62 4.26
N GLU A 78 -17.13 6.15 5.42
CA GLU A 78 -17.99 5.47 6.36
C GLU A 78 -19.02 6.42 6.98
N ALA A 79 -20.30 6.18 6.71
CA ALA A 79 -21.40 7.06 7.15
C ALA A 79 -21.43 7.29 8.68
N ASN A 80 -21.01 6.29 9.46
CA ASN A 80 -20.97 6.38 10.93
C ASN A 80 -19.94 7.40 11.44
N LEU A 81 -18.95 7.76 10.64
CA LEU A 81 -17.91 8.72 11.00
C LEU A 81 -18.27 10.16 10.65
N LEU A 82 -19.36 10.42 9.92
CA LEU A 82 -19.74 11.77 9.47
C LEU A 82 -20.09 12.69 10.63
N ALA A 83 -20.94 12.25 11.54
CA ALA A 83 -21.46 13.07 12.62
C ALA A 83 -20.41 13.38 13.71
N GLU A 84 -19.48 12.46 13.94
CA GLU A 84 -18.51 12.55 15.04
C GLU A 84 -17.30 13.40 14.68
N ASN A 85 -17.09 13.70 13.41
CA ASN A 85 -15.81 14.23 12.89
C ASN A 85 -15.87 15.64 12.30
N GLU A 86 -16.97 16.36 12.39
CA GLU A 86 -17.08 17.71 11.80
C GLU A 86 -15.99 18.69 12.26
N LYS A 87 -15.53 18.55 13.51
CA LYS A 87 -14.52 19.42 14.12
C LYS A 87 -13.10 18.87 14.06
N GLN A 88 -12.90 17.65 13.55
CA GLN A 88 -11.59 17.01 13.51
C GLN A 88 -10.81 17.43 12.27
N LYS A 89 -9.45 17.42 12.38
CA LYS A 89 -8.55 17.73 11.28
C LYS A 89 -8.68 16.76 10.11
N LYS A 90 -9.12 15.53 10.38
CA LYS A 90 -9.43 14.48 9.42
C LYS A 90 -10.94 14.24 9.47
N SER A 91 -11.69 14.94 8.66
CA SER A 91 -13.13 14.81 8.49
C SER A 91 -13.43 14.65 7.00
N PHE A 92 -14.64 14.23 6.65
CA PHE A 92 -15.08 14.18 5.25
C PHE A 92 -14.91 15.56 4.57
N TRP A 93 -15.31 16.63 5.21
CA TRP A 93 -15.16 17.99 4.66
C TRP A 93 -13.70 18.41 4.48
N SER A 94 -12.82 17.96 5.37
CA SER A 94 -11.38 18.19 5.17
C SER A 94 -10.82 17.40 3.98
N ALA A 95 -11.36 16.20 3.71
CA ALA A 95 -11.00 15.43 2.51
C ALA A 95 -11.52 16.12 1.25
N VAL A 96 -12.75 16.65 1.28
CA VAL A 96 -13.31 17.47 0.17
C VAL A 96 -12.40 18.66 -0.15
N ILE A 97 -11.97 19.40 0.87
CA ILE A 97 -11.04 20.54 0.69
C ILE A 97 -9.73 20.09 0.04
N ALA A 98 -9.18 18.95 0.46
CA ALA A 98 -7.96 18.41 -0.14
C ALA A 98 -8.14 18.14 -1.64
N VAL A 99 -9.23 17.48 -2.01
CA VAL A 99 -9.51 17.12 -3.41
C VAL A 99 -9.85 18.34 -4.26
N GLN A 100 -10.63 19.29 -3.74
CA GLN A 100 -10.89 20.56 -4.45
C GLN A 100 -9.60 21.33 -4.71
N LYS A 101 -8.66 21.33 -3.76
CA LYS A 101 -7.35 21.93 -3.97
C LYS A 101 -6.56 21.23 -5.08
N PHE A 102 -6.57 19.89 -5.12
CA PHE A 102 -5.97 19.13 -6.21
C PHE A 102 -6.60 19.48 -7.56
N MET A 103 -7.93 19.55 -7.63
CA MET A 103 -8.63 19.94 -8.86
C MET A 103 -8.27 21.37 -9.31
N ALA A 104 -8.14 22.30 -8.36
CA ALA A 104 -7.67 23.66 -8.66
C ALA A 104 -6.23 23.66 -9.21
N MET A 105 -5.33 22.84 -8.65
CA MET A 105 -3.97 22.67 -9.21
C MET A 105 -4.03 22.12 -10.64
N ARG A 106 -4.89 21.14 -10.91
CA ARG A 106 -5.11 20.58 -12.27
C ARG A 106 -5.57 21.69 -13.25
N THR A 107 -6.50 22.53 -12.84
CA THR A 107 -6.99 23.65 -13.66
C THR A 107 -5.87 24.68 -13.97
N GLN A 108 -4.87 24.76 -13.09
CA GLN A 108 -3.69 25.63 -13.28
C GLN A 108 -2.54 24.95 -14.05
N GLY A 109 -2.77 23.78 -14.65
CA GLY A 109 -1.78 23.07 -15.47
C GLY A 109 -0.96 22.01 -14.71
N TYR A 110 -1.26 21.74 -13.44
CA TYR A 110 -0.55 20.68 -12.71
C TYR A 110 -0.73 19.33 -13.38
N LEU A 111 0.35 18.63 -13.71
CA LEU A 111 0.36 17.38 -14.45
C LEU A 111 -0.36 17.46 -15.83
N GLU A 112 -0.37 18.60 -16.50
CA GLU A 112 -1.07 18.78 -17.79
C GLU A 112 -0.52 17.90 -18.89
N ASP A 113 0.80 17.62 -18.88
CA ASP A 113 1.47 16.73 -19.82
C ASP A 113 1.33 15.25 -19.47
N TRP A 114 0.64 14.93 -18.38
CA TRP A 114 0.47 13.57 -17.90
C TRP A 114 -0.99 13.12 -18.02
N GLU A 115 -1.17 11.89 -18.47
CA GLU A 115 -2.48 11.23 -18.57
C GLU A 115 -2.46 9.89 -17.85
N LEU A 116 -3.63 9.39 -17.43
CA LEU A 116 -3.76 8.05 -16.89
C LEU A 116 -3.42 7.00 -17.95
N VAL A 117 -2.67 5.98 -17.56
CA VAL A 117 -2.50 4.78 -18.37
C VAL A 117 -3.79 3.96 -18.29
N TYR A 118 -4.16 3.36 -19.43
CA TYR A 118 -5.25 2.41 -19.52
C TYR A 118 -4.71 1.03 -19.87
N ILE A 119 -5.13 0.01 -19.13
CA ILE A 119 -4.78 -1.38 -19.33
C ILE A 119 -6.09 -2.13 -19.57
N ASP A 120 -6.20 -2.77 -20.74
CA ASP A 120 -7.43 -3.45 -21.19
C ASP A 120 -8.69 -2.57 -21.06
N GLY A 121 -8.55 -1.29 -21.36
CA GLY A 121 -9.64 -0.31 -21.33
C GLY A 121 -10.04 0.20 -19.94
N LYS A 122 -9.32 -0.20 -18.88
CA LYS A 122 -9.53 0.28 -17.52
C LYS A 122 -8.41 1.24 -17.11
N PRO A 123 -8.71 2.33 -16.37
CA PRO A 123 -7.68 3.21 -15.87
C PRO A 123 -6.79 2.47 -14.87
N ALA A 124 -5.49 2.68 -14.98
CA ALA A 124 -4.51 2.12 -14.05
C ALA A 124 -4.47 2.92 -12.73
N CYS A 125 -5.63 2.95 -12.06
CA CYS A 125 -5.83 3.49 -10.72
C CYS A 125 -6.20 2.34 -9.78
N GLU A 126 -5.68 2.36 -8.55
CA GLU A 126 -5.78 1.23 -7.62
C GLU A 126 -5.44 -0.09 -8.34
N LEU A 127 -4.39 -0.02 -9.15
CA LEU A 127 -3.97 -1.13 -9.99
C LEU A 127 -3.45 -2.25 -9.10
N SER A 128 -4.27 -3.29 -8.92
CA SER A 128 -3.89 -4.42 -8.09
C SER A 128 -2.91 -5.35 -8.81
N PHE A 129 -1.98 -5.92 -8.05
CA PHE A 129 -1.06 -6.93 -8.54
C PHE A 129 -0.92 -8.07 -7.54
N LEU A 130 -0.59 -9.23 -8.06
CA LEU A 130 -0.28 -10.42 -7.28
C LEU A 130 1.00 -11.06 -7.83
N ILE A 131 2.05 -11.08 -7.01
CA ILE A 131 3.31 -11.74 -7.33
C ILE A 131 3.30 -13.13 -6.69
N HIS A 132 3.37 -14.16 -7.52
CA HIS A 132 3.52 -15.55 -7.06
C HIS A 132 4.99 -15.82 -6.76
N MET A 133 5.25 -16.18 -5.52
CA MET A 133 6.58 -16.43 -4.98
C MET A 133 6.81 -17.94 -4.76
N PRO A 134 8.04 -18.39 -4.48
CA PRO A 134 8.30 -19.79 -4.12
C PRO A 134 7.47 -20.24 -2.91
N ASP A 135 7.29 -21.56 -2.80
CA ASP A 135 6.67 -22.22 -1.65
C ASP A 135 5.24 -21.74 -1.34
N GLY A 136 4.50 -21.30 -2.37
CA GLY A 136 3.12 -20.84 -2.25
C GLY A 136 2.95 -19.43 -1.68
N PHE A 137 4.05 -18.71 -1.45
CA PHE A 137 3.95 -17.30 -1.03
C PHE A 137 3.38 -16.41 -2.13
N LYS A 138 2.63 -15.42 -1.73
CA LYS A 138 2.02 -14.42 -2.61
C LYS A 138 2.23 -13.03 -2.04
N LEU A 139 2.68 -12.10 -2.85
CA LEU A 139 2.74 -10.69 -2.48
C LEU A 139 1.70 -9.92 -3.27
N ARG A 140 0.81 -9.25 -2.56
CA ARG A 140 -0.21 -8.38 -3.12
C ARG A 140 0.07 -6.92 -2.82
N GLY A 141 -0.27 -6.06 -3.75
CA GLY A 141 -0.27 -4.62 -3.57
C GLY A 141 -1.19 -3.91 -4.55
N PHE A 142 -1.29 -2.60 -4.36
CA PHE A 142 -2.03 -1.69 -5.21
C PHE A 142 -1.11 -0.53 -5.57
N VAL A 143 -1.16 -0.10 -6.82
CA VAL A 143 -0.49 1.12 -7.31
C VAL A 143 -1.56 2.18 -7.41
N ASP A 144 -1.41 3.29 -6.70
CA ASP A 144 -2.46 4.32 -6.59
C ASP A 144 -2.86 4.83 -7.98
N ALA A 145 -1.89 5.30 -8.80
CA ALA A 145 -2.14 5.62 -10.19
C ALA A 145 -0.88 5.50 -11.04
N VAL A 146 -1.05 5.07 -12.30
CA VAL A 146 0.03 5.02 -13.30
C VAL A 146 -0.24 6.07 -14.36
N LEU A 147 0.72 6.96 -14.58
CA LEU A 147 0.65 8.06 -15.51
C LEU A 147 1.64 7.87 -16.66
N ARG A 148 1.27 8.35 -17.85
CA ARG A 148 2.14 8.44 -19.02
C ARG A 148 2.29 9.90 -19.43
N ASN A 149 3.50 10.31 -19.72
CA ASN A 149 3.76 11.61 -20.33
C ASN A 149 3.35 11.57 -21.80
N LYS A 150 2.50 12.52 -22.21
CA LYS A 150 1.95 12.62 -23.57
C LYS A 150 3.00 12.90 -24.64
N LEU A 151 4.13 13.52 -24.26
CA LEU A 151 5.17 13.93 -25.18
C LEU A 151 6.32 12.94 -25.24
N THR A 152 6.79 12.47 -24.05
CA THR A 152 7.97 11.61 -23.95
C THR A 152 7.66 10.14 -23.83
N ASN A 153 6.39 9.77 -23.57
CA ASN A 153 5.94 8.42 -23.23
C ASN A 153 6.55 7.84 -21.94
N GLU A 154 7.21 8.65 -21.14
CA GLU A 154 7.70 8.22 -19.83
C GLU A 154 6.56 7.78 -18.91
N ILE A 155 6.84 6.79 -18.08
CA ILE A 155 5.88 6.28 -17.09
C ILE A 155 6.25 6.76 -15.70
N MET A 156 5.24 7.20 -14.97
CA MET A 156 5.36 7.67 -13.59
C MET A 156 4.26 7.04 -12.72
N VAL A 157 4.62 6.59 -11.53
CA VAL A 157 3.64 6.28 -10.47
C VAL A 157 3.30 7.56 -9.73
N LEU A 158 2.04 7.85 -9.58
CA LEU A 158 1.53 8.83 -8.63
C LEU A 158 1.13 8.10 -7.36
N GLU A 159 1.84 8.32 -6.28
CA GLU A 159 1.57 7.75 -4.95
C GLU A 159 1.01 8.82 -4.03
N LEU A 160 -0.18 8.58 -3.51
CA LEU A 160 -0.91 9.53 -2.68
C LEU A 160 -0.66 9.26 -1.20
N LYS A 161 -0.33 10.29 -0.45
CA LYS A 161 -0.14 10.20 1.01
C LYS A 161 -0.84 11.34 1.72
N THR A 162 -1.36 11.07 2.90
CA THR A 162 -1.88 12.09 3.80
C THR A 162 -1.12 12.07 5.12
N THR A 163 -0.76 13.23 5.63
CA THR A 163 -0.04 13.32 6.90
C THR A 163 -0.54 14.47 7.77
N SER A 164 -0.44 14.29 9.09
CA SER A 164 -0.62 15.36 10.06
C SER A 164 0.71 15.99 10.51
N SER A 165 1.83 15.56 9.96
CA SER A 165 3.15 16.15 10.23
C SER A 165 3.30 17.49 9.51
N TYR A 166 4.02 18.45 10.12
CA TYR A 166 4.43 19.68 9.45
C TYR A 166 5.56 19.45 8.47
N ALA A 167 6.50 18.59 8.83
CA ALA A 167 7.66 18.29 8.00
C ALA A 167 7.55 16.89 7.38
N VAL A 168 7.88 16.80 6.11
CA VAL A 168 8.00 15.56 5.37
C VAL A 168 9.48 15.22 5.24
N ASN A 169 9.87 14.04 5.73
CA ASN A 169 11.25 13.59 5.59
C ASN A 169 11.40 12.87 4.23
N SER A 170 12.06 13.51 3.29
CA SER A 170 12.28 12.98 1.95
C SER A 170 13.05 11.63 1.94
N ALA A 171 13.93 11.39 2.90
CA ALA A 171 14.68 10.14 2.98
C ALA A 171 13.77 8.92 3.17
N THR A 172 12.66 9.07 3.91
CA THR A 172 11.66 8.02 4.09
C THR A 172 11.05 7.57 2.75
N TYR A 173 10.83 8.49 1.83
CA TYR A 173 10.20 8.22 0.53
C TYR A 173 11.22 7.79 -0.53
N LYS A 174 12.44 8.29 -0.46
CA LYS A 174 13.49 7.99 -1.43
C LYS A 174 13.77 6.50 -1.56
N ASN A 175 13.82 5.79 -0.44
CA ASN A 175 14.11 4.35 -0.38
C ASN A 175 12.87 3.51 0.02
N SER A 176 11.66 4.03 -0.22
CA SER A 176 10.44 3.30 0.09
C SER A 176 10.39 1.98 -0.67
N ALA A 177 10.33 0.88 0.06
CA ALA A 177 10.19 -0.46 -0.50
C ALA A 177 8.87 -0.62 -1.27
N GLN A 178 7.80 0.04 -0.85
CA GLN A 178 6.52 0.08 -1.56
C GLN A 178 6.69 0.60 -2.99
N ALA A 179 7.30 1.76 -3.14
CA ALA A 179 7.49 2.37 -4.46
C ALA A 179 8.50 1.60 -5.34
N ILE A 180 9.50 0.96 -4.72
CA ILE A 180 10.41 0.06 -5.45
C ILE A 180 9.62 -1.16 -5.96
N GLY A 181 8.76 -1.74 -5.13
CA GLY A 181 7.88 -2.85 -5.52
C GLY A 181 6.96 -2.46 -6.70
N TYR A 182 6.39 -1.27 -6.70
CA TYR A 182 5.61 -0.77 -7.84
C TYR A 182 6.43 -0.71 -9.13
N SER A 183 7.67 -0.24 -9.05
CA SER A 183 8.55 -0.17 -10.23
C SER A 183 8.89 -1.56 -10.78
N VAL A 184 8.92 -2.60 -9.93
CA VAL A 184 9.07 -3.99 -10.37
C VAL A 184 7.85 -4.47 -11.15
N VAL A 185 6.64 -4.12 -10.68
CA VAL A 185 5.39 -4.45 -11.38
C VAL A 185 5.31 -3.72 -12.71
N LEU A 186 5.66 -2.45 -12.74
CA LEU A 186 5.67 -1.65 -13.97
C LEU A 186 6.70 -2.17 -14.98
N ASP A 187 7.82 -2.72 -14.52
CA ASP A 187 8.81 -3.35 -15.38
C ASP A 187 8.26 -4.55 -16.16
N HIS A 188 7.29 -5.26 -15.59
CA HIS A 188 6.56 -6.32 -16.28
C HIS A 188 5.58 -5.76 -17.33
N LEU A 189 4.94 -4.62 -17.05
CA LEU A 189 3.97 -4.01 -17.96
C LEU A 189 4.62 -3.19 -19.08
N PHE A 190 5.77 -2.60 -18.81
CA PHE A 190 6.52 -1.72 -19.72
C PHE A 190 7.98 -2.14 -19.80
N PRO A 191 8.27 -3.35 -20.36
CA PRO A 191 9.61 -3.95 -20.33
C PRO A 191 10.64 -3.14 -21.13
N GLU A 192 10.21 -2.22 -21.99
CA GLU A 192 11.08 -1.33 -22.76
C GLU A 192 11.75 -0.24 -21.92
N LEU A 193 11.22 0.05 -20.72
CA LEU A 193 11.75 1.12 -19.87
C LEU A 193 12.78 0.60 -18.88
N SER A 194 13.86 1.35 -18.70
CA SER A 194 14.95 1.00 -17.78
C SER A 194 14.78 1.60 -16.37
N SER A 195 14.02 2.66 -16.25
CA SER A 195 13.77 3.35 -14.96
C SER A 195 12.35 3.86 -14.89
N TYR A 196 11.89 4.09 -13.68
CA TYR A 196 10.55 4.60 -13.40
C TYR A 196 10.63 5.74 -12.40
N GLU A 197 9.84 6.77 -12.65
CA GLU A 197 9.62 7.85 -11.70
C GLU A 197 8.48 7.52 -10.76
N VAL A 198 8.65 7.90 -9.49
CA VAL A 198 7.58 7.85 -8.50
C VAL A 198 7.39 9.25 -7.94
N LEU A 199 6.22 9.81 -8.14
CA LEU A 199 5.80 11.08 -7.59
C LEU A 199 4.93 10.85 -6.36
N TYR A 200 5.44 11.18 -5.18
CA TYR A 200 4.64 11.24 -3.97
C TYR A 200 3.92 12.58 -3.90
N LEU A 201 2.61 12.55 -3.90
CA LEU A 201 1.76 13.71 -3.65
C LEU A 201 1.22 13.62 -2.22
N ILE A 202 1.75 14.45 -1.33
CA ILE A 202 1.56 14.34 0.12
C ILE A 202 0.69 15.49 0.60
N TYR A 203 -0.56 15.19 0.99
CA TYR A 203 -1.41 16.20 1.58
C TYR A 203 -1.13 16.37 3.08
N LYS A 204 -0.72 17.56 3.49
CA LYS A 204 -0.48 17.94 4.88
C LYS A 204 -1.74 18.54 5.48
N THR A 205 -2.41 17.79 6.36
CA THR A 205 -3.72 18.18 6.92
C THR A 205 -3.64 19.42 7.80
N LYS A 206 -2.48 19.75 8.38
CA LYS A 206 -2.27 20.93 9.21
C LYS A 206 -2.19 22.21 8.39
N ASP A 207 -1.41 22.16 7.32
CA ASP A 207 -1.15 23.32 6.45
C ASP A 207 -2.20 23.41 5.34
N LYS A 208 -2.95 22.33 5.11
CA LYS A 208 -3.88 22.15 3.99
C LYS A 208 -3.18 22.35 2.64
N GLU A 209 -1.94 21.89 2.53
CA GLU A 209 -1.08 22.04 1.36
C GLU A 209 -0.60 20.68 0.86
N TYR A 210 -0.33 20.61 -0.45
CA TYR A 210 0.35 19.48 -1.05
C TYR A 210 1.86 19.73 -1.08
N GLU A 211 2.62 18.71 -0.69
CA GLU A 211 4.05 18.61 -0.90
C GLU A 211 4.33 17.51 -1.90
N GLN A 212 5.32 17.72 -2.76
CA GLN A 212 5.66 16.83 -3.85
C GLN A 212 7.10 16.35 -3.69
N LEU A 213 7.28 15.03 -3.77
CA LEU A 213 8.61 14.42 -3.78
C LEU A 213 8.68 13.45 -4.95
N GLN A 214 9.68 13.62 -5.83
CA GLN A 214 9.85 12.76 -7.00
C GLN A 214 11.19 12.03 -6.94
N PHE A 215 11.16 10.74 -7.24
CA PHE A 215 12.35 9.88 -7.20
C PHE A 215 12.32 8.86 -8.33
N THR A 216 13.46 8.72 -8.99
CA THR A 216 13.71 7.65 -9.97
C THR A 216 13.94 6.33 -9.23
N LYS A 217 13.36 5.23 -9.71
CA LYS A 217 13.60 3.87 -9.23
C LYS A 217 14.42 3.10 -10.24
N SER A 218 15.69 2.86 -9.88
CA SER A 218 16.66 2.22 -10.75
C SER A 218 16.54 0.69 -10.76
N TYR A 219 17.07 0.07 -11.81
CA TYR A 219 17.23 -1.38 -11.92
C TYR A 219 17.92 -1.99 -10.68
N PHE A 220 18.98 -1.37 -10.19
CA PHE A 220 19.72 -1.89 -9.02
C PHE A 220 18.83 -1.94 -7.76
N GLN A 221 18.04 -0.89 -7.50
CA GLN A 221 17.11 -0.89 -6.36
C GLN A 221 16.05 -1.98 -6.50
N ARG A 222 15.54 -2.21 -7.73
CA ARG A 222 14.55 -3.26 -8.00
C ARG A 222 15.12 -4.66 -7.76
N ALA A 223 16.32 -4.92 -8.26
CA ALA A 223 16.99 -6.21 -8.07
C ALA A 223 17.31 -6.49 -6.60
N LEU A 224 17.71 -5.46 -5.84
CA LEU A 224 17.93 -5.57 -4.39
C LEU A 224 16.61 -5.89 -3.67
N TRP A 225 15.55 -5.17 -3.97
CA TRP A 225 14.24 -5.39 -3.36
C TRP A 225 13.69 -6.81 -3.57
N ILE A 226 13.87 -7.38 -4.77
CA ILE A 226 13.47 -8.78 -5.03
C ILE A 226 14.25 -9.73 -4.12
N ARG A 227 15.55 -9.50 -3.92
CA ARG A 227 16.39 -10.33 -3.03
C ARG A 227 15.96 -10.18 -1.56
N GLU A 228 15.64 -8.98 -1.12
CA GLU A 228 15.11 -8.73 0.22
C GLU A 228 13.78 -9.47 0.44
N LEU A 229 12.87 -9.42 -0.53
CA LEU A 229 11.59 -10.14 -0.46
C LEU A 229 11.79 -11.66 -0.36
N LEU A 230 12.74 -12.24 -1.11
CA LEU A 230 13.10 -13.66 -1.00
C LEU A 230 13.67 -13.99 0.37
N LEU A 231 14.49 -13.11 0.94
CA LEU A 231 15.06 -13.28 2.27
C LEU A 231 13.96 -13.23 3.35
N ASP A 232 12.98 -12.35 3.22
CA ASP A 232 11.84 -12.29 4.14
C ASP A 232 11.04 -13.60 4.15
N ILE A 233 10.86 -14.23 2.98
CA ILE A 233 10.23 -15.55 2.87
C ILE A 233 11.02 -16.62 3.65
N GLU A 234 12.34 -16.66 3.48
CA GLU A 234 13.19 -17.61 4.21
C GLU A 234 13.15 -17.35 5.73
N VAL A 235 13.07 -16.09 6.15
CA VAL A 235 12.91 -15.72 7.57
C VAL A 235 11.57 -16.23 8.12
N ILE A 236 10.47 -16.07 7.40
CA ILE A 236 9.15 -16.59 7.82
C ILE A 236 9.21 -18.11 7.94
N LYS A 237 9.79 -18.82 6.96
CA LYS A 237 9.95 -20.28 6.99
C LYS A 237 10.75 -20.72 8.21
N MET A 238 11.83 -20.03 8.50
CA MET A 238 12.68 -20.30 9.68
C MET A 238 11.89 -20.13 10.99
N TYR A 239 11.04 -19.09 11.09
CA TYR A 239 10.21 -18.89 12.29
C TYR A 239 9.13 -19.97 12.43
N GLU A 240 8.53 -20.39 11.33
CA GLU A 240 7.54 -21.49 11.33
C GLU A 240 8.19 -22.83 11.72
N GLU A 241 9.35 -23.16 11.16
CA GLU A 241 10.09 -24.38 11.48
C GLU A 241 10.52 -24.41 12.97
N ALA A 242 10.96 -23.26 13.48
CA ALA A 242 11.33 -23.13 14.90
C ALA A 242 10.11 -23.08 15.84
N GLY A 243 8.91 -22.82 15.34
CA GLY A 243 7.71 -22.58 16.14
C GLY A 243 7.77 -21.29 16.96
N ILE A 244 8.64 -20.36 16.61
CA ILE A 244 8.91 -19.16 17.40
C ILE A 244 8.98 -17.93 16.49
N TYR A 245 8.11 -16.95 16.74
CA TYR A 245 8.19 -15.61 16.19
C TYR A 245 8.72 -14.64 17.25
N PRO A 246 9.89 -14.02 17.03
CA PRO A 246 10.49 -13.13 18.02
C PRO A 246 9.62 -11.93 18.36
N MET A 247 9.52 -11.61 19.65
CA MET A 247 8.90 -10.37 20.14
C MET A 247 9.92 -9.24 20.13
N ARG A 248 9.47 -8.01 19.84
CA ARG A 248 10.27 -6.80 19.80
C ARG A 248 9.65 -5.75 20.70
N GLY A 249 10.21 -5.60 21.92
CA GLY A 249 9.70 -4.69 22.93
C GLY A 249 9.60 -3.23 22.46
N GLU A 250 10.53 -2.80 21.60
CA GLU A 250 10.52 -1.46 21.00
C GLU A 250 9.28 -1.18 20.15
N SER A 251 8.61 -2.23 19.68
CA SER A 251 7.38 -2.15 18.86
C SER A 251 6.10 -2.26 19.71
N CYS A 252 6.21 -2.50 21.02
CA CYS A 252 5.05 -2.62 21.89
C CYS A 252 4.38 -1.27 22.20
N TYR A 253 5.07 -0.17 21.96
CA TYR A 253 4.52 1.18 22.13
C TYR A 253 4.95 2.05 20.95
N ASN A 254 3.99 2.48 20.14
CA ASN A 254 4.27 3.29 18.96
C ASN A 254 3.18 4.35 18.77
N TYR A 255 3.56 5.55 18.36
CA TYR A 255 2.61 6.67 18.15
C TYR A 255 1.67 6.94 19.33
N PHE A 256 2.19 6.85 20.56
CA PHE A 256 1.45 7.07 21.81
C PHE A 256 0.37 6.01 22.10
N ARG A 257 0.51 4.80 21.53
CA ARG A 257 -0.40 3.68 21.74
C ARG A 257 0.35 2.40 22.05
N GLU A 258 -0.24 1.59 22.89
CA GLU A 258 0.22 0.21 23.11
C GLU A 258 -0.14 -0.68 21.91
N CYS A 259 0.61 -1.78 21.78
CA CYS A 259 0.33 -2.77 20.76
C CYS A 259 -0.99 -3.46 21.07
N GLU A 260 -1.87 -3.59 20.08
CA GLU A 260 -3.19 -4.24 20.18
C GLU A 260 -3.14 -5.71 20.61
N TYR A 261 -1.95 -6.31 20.60
CA TYR A 261 -1.72 -7.70 21.03
C TYR A 261 -0.98 -7.83 22.35
N ILE A 262 -0.90 -6.78 23.16
CA ILE A 262 -0.06 -6.79 24.36
C ILE A 262 -0.39 -7.95 25.30
N TYR A 263 -1.67 -8.32 25.43
CA TYR A 263 -2.12 -9.42 26.28
C TYR A 263 -2.15 -10.78 25.59
N THR A 264 -2.35 -10.82 24.28
CA THR A 264 -2.36 -12.06 23.51
C THR A 264 -0.97 -12.49 23.05
N CYS A 265 0.01 -11.59 23.11
CA CYS A 265 1.36 -11.82 22.60
C CYS A 265 2.05 -13.03 23.21
N MET A 266 1.77 -13.36 24.48
CA MET A 266 2.36 -14.47 25.23
C MET A 266 1.58 -15.80 25.10
N LEU A 267 0.43 -15.79 24.41
CA LEU A 267 -0.35 -17.03 24.25
C LEU A 267 0.31 -17.96 23.22
N SER A 268 0.15 -19.27 23.42
CA SER A 268 0.60 -20.24 22.43
C SER A 268 -0.26 -20.14 21.15
N THR A 269 0.35 -20.42 20.02
CA THR A 269 -0.29 -20.36 18.70
C THR A 269 -1.45 -21.35 18.58
N ASP A 270 -1.33 -22.53 19.19
CA ASP A 270 -2.36 -23.58 19.16
C ASP A 270 -3.72 -23.13 19.71
N LYS A 271 -3.73 -22.09 20.54
CA LYS A 271 -4.96 -21.51 21.11
C LYS A 271 -5.57 -20.39 20.25
N LEU A 272 -4.87 -19.98 19.19
CA LEU A 272 -5.23 -18.83 18.38
C LEU A 272 -5.78 -19.21 16.99
N THR A 273 -5.71 -20.49 16.63
CA THR A 273 -5.98 -20.91 15.26
C THR A 273 -7.18 -21.81 15.13
N ASP A 274 -8.29 -21.28 14.59
CA ASP A 274 -9.21 -22.10 13.83
C ASP A 274 -8.65 -22.30 12.42
N SER A 275 -8.77 -23.50 11.86
CA SER A 275 -8.39 -23.78 10.49
C SER A 275 -9.23 -22.95 9.52
N ILE A 276 -8.57 -22.28 8.58
CA ILE A 276 -9.26 -21.55 7.50
C ILE A 276 -9.01 -22.23 6.16
N THR A 277 -9.97 -22.10 5.24
CA THR A 277 -9.83 -22.60 3.87
C THR A 277 -8.96 -21.64 3.03
N GLU A 278 -8.41 -22.15 1.92
CA GLU A 278 -7.68 -21.33 0.95
C GLU A 278 -8.53 -20.16 0.45
N GLU A 279 -9.82 -20.39 0.20
CA GLU A 279 -10.74 -19.34 -0.22
C GLU A 279 -10.90 -18.24 0.84
N GLN A 280 -10.95 -18.60 2.13
CA GLN A 280 -10.99 -17.63 3.23
C GLN A 280 -9.67 -16.87 3.35
N ALA A 281 -8.53 -17.55 3.20
CA ALA A 281 -7.22 -16.92 3.21
C ALA A 281 -7.06 -15.93 2.03
N GLN A 282 -7.56 -16.29 0.86
CA GLN A 282 -7.57 -15.39 -0.29
C GLN A 282 -8.45 -14.15 -0.05
N LYS A 283 -9.58 -14.29 0.64
CA LYS A 283 -10.44 -13.16 1.02
C LYS A 283 -9.73 -12.14 1.92
N ILE A 284 -8.76 -12.54 2.73
CA ILE A 284 -7.95 -11.62 3.53
C ILE A 284 -7.18 -10.63 2.64
N LEU A 285 -6.87 -11.04 1.42
CA LEU A 285 -6.21 -10.20 0.41
C LEU A 285 -7.19 -9.50 -0.55
N GLN A 286 -8.47 -9.84 -0.53
CA GLN A 286 -9.44 -9.25 -1.44
C GLN A 286 -9.75 -7.82 -1.04
N GLY A 287 -9.26 -6.86 -1.83
CA GLY A 287 -9.77 -5.52 -1.92
C GLY A 287 -10.58 -5.37 -3.21
N HIS A 288 -10.96 -4.18 -3.57
CA HIS A 288 -11.72 -3.89 -4.80
C HIS A 288 -10.87 -4.20 -6.05
N ASP A 289 -11.01 -5.40 -6.59
CA ASP A 289 -10.27 -5.84 -7.77
C ASP A 289 -10.89 -5.26 -9.04
N THR A 290 -10.46 -4.07 -9.43
CA THR A 290 -10.79 -3.52 -10.74
C THR A 290 -9.98 -4.17 -11.84
N TYR A 291 -8.72 -4.48 -11.57
CA TYR A 291 -7.80 -5.21 -12.45
C TYR A 291 -6.69 -5.84 -11.61
N GLN A 292 -6.37 -7.11 -11.86
CA GLN A 292 -5.29 -7.80 -11.15
C GLN A 292 -4.24 -8.30 -12.14
N ILE A 293 -3.00 -7.89 -11.94
CA ILE A 293 -1.84 -8.38 -12.68
C ILE A 293 -1.26 -9.57 -11.92
N HIS A 294 -1.14 -10.71 -12.60
CA HIS A 294 -0.46 -11.89 -12.08
C HIS A 294 0.96 -11.95 -12.62
N ILE A 295 1.93 -11.97 -11.73
CA ILE A 295 3.36 -12.01 -12.05
C ILE A 295 3.98 -13.20 -11.35
N THR A 296 4.81 -13.98 -12.04
CA THR A 296 5.61 -15.02 -11.40
C THR A 296 6.99 -14.47 -11.06
N LEU A 297 7.64 -15.06 -10.06
CA LEU A 297 9.03 -14.71 -9.74
C LEU A 297 9.95 -14.92 -10.94
N ASN A 298 9.69 -15.96 -11.74
CA ASN A 298 10.48 -16.24 -12.93
C ASN A 298 10.37 -15.09 -13.95
N ASP A 299 9.18 -14.54 -14.15
CA ASP A 299 8.97 -13.37 -15.03
C ASP A 299 9.80 -12.18 -14.56
N LEU A 300 9.83 -11.94 -13.25
CA LEU A 300 10.62 -10.85 -12.66
C LEU A 300 12.12 -11.07 -12.86
N ILE A 301 12.63 -12.29 -12.64
CA ILE A 301 14.03 -12.61 -12.79
C ILE A 301 14.46 -12.49 -14.25
N VAL A 302 13.69 -13.04 -15.19
CA VAL A 302 13.97 -12.95 -16.62
C VAL A 302 13.99 -11.52 -17.10
N SER A 303 13.00 -10.71 -16.72
CA SER A 303 12.93 -9.28 -17.02
C SER A 303 14.17 -8.53 -16.50
N GLN A 304 14.65 -8.86 -15.31
CA GLN A 304 15.81 -8.21 -14.72
C GLN A 304 17.13 -8.66 -15.38
N LEU A 305 17.26 -9.90 -15.76
CA LEU A 305 18.47 -10.40 -16.45
C LEU A 305 18.61 -9.83 -17.86
N SER A 306 17.51 -9.60 -18.56
CA SER A 306 17.52 -9.04 -19.93
C SER A 306 17.94 -7.56 -19.97
N LYS A 307 17.83 -6.83 -18.85
CA LYS A 307 18.19 -5.40 -18.74
C LYS A 307 19.58 -5.13 -18.19
N GLY A 308 20.29 -6.19 -17.77
CA GLY A 308 21.62 -6.08 -17.17
C GLY A 308 22.79 -6.16 -18.17
N HIS A 309 22.51 -6.04 -19.47
CA HIS A 309 23.50 -6.09 -20.54
C HIS A 309 23.52 -4.81 -21.38
#